data_14d9f0ebd80e236d481a0c5d96b38e71
#
_entry.id   14d9f0ebd80e236d481a0c5d96b38e71
#
_cell.length_a   1.000
_cell.length_b   1.000
_cell.length_c   1.000
_cell.angle_alpha   90.00
_cell.angle_beta   90.00
_cell.angle_gamma   90.00
#
_symmetry.space_group_name_H-M   'P 1'
#
loop_
_entity.id
_entity.type
_entity.pdbx_description
1 polymer ?
#
loop_
_entity_poly.entity_id
_entity_poly.type
_entity_poly.pdbx_seq_one_letter_code
_entity_poly.pdbx_strand_id
1 'polypeptide(L)'
;NRQVFGDGTGLLASVSASATTTVGPITVDSIQYLHVGDPVDVLRRTDGSTLAGGSDNSVAALDATAKTVTLNTATGGTIGTTFGLYVAGNRSNEMDGLRNIVSTSRTLHSINSATAGNEFWNGNVRSVGTQAGSEVVAGESQFELISDDVGMTGQGETSVYITTRGIRRRLADTFQSQKRFTNADAVKVHGGYSAIMVSSGQGEVPVIIDDDCPKTNVFAIDTSALRWFQLAPPGWMERDDGGIFHLKDGS
;
A
#
# COMPACT_ATOMS: atom_id res chain seq x y z
N ASN A 1 0.40 -4.84 -7.58
CA ASN A 1 0.91 -3.59 -6.95
C ASN A 1 0.68 -3.52 -5.43
N ARG A 2 -0.35 -4.21 -4.85
CA ARG A 2 -0.62 -4.21 -3.39
C ARG A 2 0.64 -4.46 -2.55
N GLN A 3 1.45 -5.42 -2.91
CA GLN A 3 2.68 -5.77 -2.18
C GLN A 3 3.73 -4.65 -2.23
N VAL A 4 3.78 -3.85 -3.28
CA VAL A 4 4.70 -2.70 -3.40
C VAL A 4 4.43 -1.65 -2.32
N PHE A 5 3.17 -1.45 -1.94
CA PHE A 5 2.75 -0.52 -0.89
C PHE A 5 2.47 -1.22 0.45
N GLY A 6 2.68 -2.52 0.54
CA GLY A 6 2.44 -3.32 1.71
C GLY A 6 3.37 -2.99 2.89
N ASP A 7 2.98 -3.46 4.06
CA ASP A 7 3.78 -3.38 5.28
C ASP A 7 4.40 -4.73 5.69
N GLY A 8 4.41 -5.70 4.76
CA GLY A 8 4.94 -7.04 5.00
C GLY A 8 4.02 -7.95 5.83
N THR A 9 2.93 -7.41 6.39
CA THR A 9 2.03 -8.18 7.26
C THR A 9 1.08 -9.10 6.50
N GLY A 10 0.83 -8.86 5.22
CA GLY A 10 -0.12 -9.62 4.41
C GLY A 10 -1.59 -9.25 4.66
N LEU A 11 -1.85 -8.15 5.35
CA LEU A 11 -3.20 -7.67 5.65
C LEU A 11 -3.96 -7.27 4.38
N LEU A 12 -5.12 -7.89 4.15
CA LEU A 12 -6.03 -7.55 3.04
C LEU A 12 -7.03 -6.47 3.44
N ALA A 13 -7.61 -6.61 4.64
CA ALA A 13 -8.58 -5.67 5.19
C ALA A 13 -8.58 -5.70 6.70
N SER A 14 -8.81 -4.54 7.34
CA SER A 14 -9.01 -4.44 8.78
C SER A 14 -10.50 -4.47 9.10
N VAL A 15 -10.86 -5.16 10.17
CA VAL A 15 -12.25 -5.13 10.68
C VAL A 15 -12.51 -3.76 11.30
N SER A 16 -13.49 -3.04 10.78
CA SER A 16 -13.82 -1.67 11.21
C SER A 16 -14.94 -1.60 12.23
N ALA A 17 -15.77 -2.62 12.31
CA ALA A 17 -16.81 -2.75 13.34
C ALA A 17 -16.90 -4.20 13.84
N SER A 18 -17.15 -4.37 15.14
CA SER A 18 -17.29 -5.71 15.72
C SER A 18 -18.52 -6.42 15.17
N ALA A 19 -18.31 -7.65 14.69
CA ALA A 19 -19.39 -8.53 14.24
C ALA A 19 -19.67 -9.57 15.32
N THR A 20 -20.89 -9.58 15.82
CA THR A 20 -21.36 -10.56 16.79
C THR A 20 -21.77 -11.88 16.13
N THR A 21 -22.01 -11.84 14.82
CA THR A 21 -22.32 -13.03 14.02
C THR A 21 -21.03 -13.67 13.52
N THR A 22 -20.97 -14.95 13.61
CA THR A 22 -19.76 -15.74 13.35
C THR A 22 -19.45 -15.96 11.86
N VAL A 23 -20.42 -15.71 10.97
CA VAL A 23 -20.28 -15.85 9.51
C VAL A 23 -20.17 -14.47 8.82
N GLY A 24 -20.76 -13.45 9.40
CA GLY A 24 -20.85 -12.11 8.85
C GLY A 24 -22.31 -11.63 8.72
N PRO A 25 -22.53 -10.45 8.16
CA PRO A 25 -21.55 -9.60 7.48
C PRO A 25 -20.55 -8.93 8.43
N ILE A 26 -19.28 -9.02 8.10
CA ILE A 26 -18.17 -8.40 8.84
C ILE A 26 -17.85 -7.09 8.14
N THR A 27 -17.96 -5.96 8.84
CA THR A 27 -17.63 -4.65 8.27
C THR A 27 -16.12 -4.44 8.28
N VAL A 28 -15.58 -4.10 7.11
CA VAL A 28 -14.14 -3.88 6.90
C VAL A 28 -13.86 -2.48 6.38
N ASP A 29 -12.63 -2.02 6.49
CA ASP A 29 -12.17 -0.75 5.97
C ASP A 29 -12.19 -0.69 4.44
N SER A 30 -11.82 -1.79 3.79
CA SER A 30 -11.75 -1.92 2.34
C SER A 30 -12.01 -3.36 1.90
N ILE A 31 -12.65 -3.53 0.75
CA ILE A 31 -12.81 -4.83 0.09
C ILE A 31 -11.97 -4.93 -1.18
N GLN A 32 -11.10 -3.96 -1.44
CA GLN A 32 -10.38 -3.78 -2.71
C GLN A 32 -9.57 -5.02 -3.13
N TYR A 33 -9.06 -5.76 -2.14
CA TYR A 33 -8.18 -6.90 -2.37
C TYR A 33 -8.86 -8.24 -2.07
N LEU A 34 -10.18 -8.25 -1.93
CA LEU A 34 -10.95 -9.43 -1.59
C LEU A 34 -11.86 -9.81 -2.76
N HIS A 35 -11.91 -11.11 -3.07
CA HIS A 35 -12.80 -11.68 -4.08
C HIS A 35 -13.59 -12.85 -3.46
N VAL A 36 -14.73 -13.13 -4.03
CA VAL A 36 -15.54 -14.29 -3.63
C VAL A 36 -14.78 -15.56 -3.98
N GLY A 37 -14.63 -16.43 -3.01
CA GLY A 37 -13.85 -17.67 -3.12
C GLY A 37 -12.41 -17.56 -2.64
N ASP A 38 -11.89 -16.35 -2.35
CA ASP A 38 -10.53 -16.19 -1.84
C ASP A 38 -10.36 -16.93 -0.50
N PRO A 39 -9.29 -17.73 -0.35
CA PRO A 39 -8.93 -18.32 0.94
C PRO A 39 -8.41 -17.24 1.87
N VAL A 40 -9.02 -17.12 3.04
CA VAL A 40 -8.67 -16.07 4.01
C VAL A 40 -8.57 -16.60 5.44
N ASP A 41 -7.64 -16.02 6.19
CA ASP A 41 -7.53 -16.16 7.63
C ASP A 41 -8.04 -14.91 8.32
N VAL A 42 -8.88 -15.10 9.35
CA VAL A 42 -9.33 -14.04 10.25
C VAL A 42 -8.48 -14.08 11.52
N LEU A 43 -7.49 -13.21 11.58
CA LEU A 43 -6.48 -13.23 12.64
C LEU A 43 -6.47 -11.88 13.39
N ARG A 44 -6.12 -11.96 14.67
CA ARG A 44 -5.86 -10.76 15.45
C ARG A 44 -4.58 -10.08 14.96
N ARG A 45 -4.66 -8.78 14.72
CA ARG A 45 -3.54 -8.02 14.13
C ARG A 45 -2.31 -7.95 15.03
N THR A 46 -2.49 -7.99 16.35
CA THR A 46 -1.41 -7.84 17.35
C THR A 46 -0.53 -9.10 17.44
N ASP A 47 -1.14 -10.26 17.60
CA ASP A 47 -0.45 -11.51 17.94
C ASP A 47 -0.67 -12.65 16.94
N GLY A 48 -1.58 -12.46 15.98
CA GLY A 48 -1.91 -13.50 14.99
C GLY A 48 -2.80 -14.61 15.52
N SER A 49 -3.32 -14.49 16.74
CA SER A 49 -4.26 -15.47 17.27
C SER A 49 -5.55 -15.47 16.46
N THR A 50 -6.13 -16.64 16.30
CA THR A 50 -7.38 -16.83 15.56
C THR A 50 -8.50 -17.32 16.46
N LEU A 51 -9.72 -17.14 16.00
CA LEU A 51 -10.91 -17.83 16.53
C LEU A 51 -11.05 -19.20 15.86
N ALA A 52 -11.73 -20.13 16.50
CA ALA A 52 -12.06 -21.41 15.87
C ALA A 52 -12.82 -21.14 14.54
N GLY A 53 -12.43 -21.81 13.45
CA GLY A 53 -12.98 -21.55 12.11
C GLY A 53 -12.54 -20.23 11.47
N GLY A 54 -11.63 -19.48 12.10
CA GLY A 54 -11.06 -18.25 11.52
C GLY A 54 -9.87 -18.50 10.60
N SER A 55 -9.20 -19.65 10.70
CA SER A 55 -8.14 -20.06 9.77
C SER A 55 -8.73 -20.91 8.65
N ASP A 56 -8.08 -20.89 7.49
CA ASP A 56 -8.45 -21.65 6.29
C ASP A 56 -9.92 -21.46 5.91
N ASN A 57 -10.43 -20.26 6.11
CA ASN A 57 -11.78 -19.86 5.73
C ASN A 57 -11.78 -19.36 4.28
N SER A 58 -12.93 -19.04 3.75
CA SER A 58 -13.04 -18.41 2.45
C SER A 58 -14.15 -17.36 2.42
N VAL A 59 -14.02 -16.44 1.47
CA VAL A 59 -15.00 -15.37 1.26
C VAL A 59 -16.22 -15.94 0.53
N ALA A 60 -17.38 -15.92 1.18
CA ALA A 60 -18.65 -16.36 0.58
C ALA A 60 -19.34 -15.26 -0.23
N ALA A 61 -19.33 -14.02 0.27
CA ALA A 61 -19.95 -12.89 -0.38
C ALA A 61 -19.28 -11.58 0.02
N LEU A 62 -19.37 -10.59 -0.87
CA LEU A 62 -18.87 -9.23 -0.68
C LEU A 62 -19.98 -8.23 -1.00
N ASP A 63 -20.11 -7.19 -0.17
CA ASP A 63 -20.92 -6.01 -0.47
C ASP A 63 -20.01 -4.78 -0.55
N ALA A 64 -19.88 -4.23 -1.78
CA ALA A 64 -19.04 -3.08 -2.05
C ALA A 64 -19.59 -1.78 -1.44
N THR A 65 -20.91 -1.65 -1.32
CA THR A 65 -21.56 -0.46 -0.79
C THR A 65 -21.44 -0.39 0.72
N ALA A 66 -21.75 -1.50 1.40
CA ALA A 66 -21.67 -1.61 2.84
C ALA A 66 -20.24 -1.90 3.33
N LYS A 67 -19.30 -2.25 2.43
CA LYS A 67 -17.97 -2.74 2.74
C LYS A 67 -17.99 -3.90 3.72
N THR A 68 -18.77 -4.91 3.41
CA THR A 68 -18.90 -6.08 4.25
C THR A 68 -18.44 -7.35 3.55
N VAL A 69 -17.95 -8.27 4.36
CA VAL A 69 -17.47 -9.59 3.96
C VAL A 69 -18.27 -10.66 4.71
N THR A 70 -18.75 -11.65 3.97
CA THR A 70 -19.38 -12.85 4.55
C THR A 70 -18.42 -14.01 4.34
N LEU A 71 -18.24 -14.81 5.39
CA LEU A 71 -17.37 -15.98 5.37
C LEU A 71 -18.17 -17.25 5.10
N ASN A 72 -17.54 -18.27 4.54
CA ASN A 72 -18.17 -19.59 4.34
C ASN A 72 -18.30 -20.37 5.65
N THR A 73 -17.32 -20.28 6.53
CA THR A 73 -17.31 -21.02 7.80
C THR A 73 -17.51 -20.06 8.97
N ALA A 74 -18.34 -20.44 9.90
CA ALA A 74 -18.59 -19.68 11.12
C ALA A 74 -17.33 -19.65 12.01
N THR A 75 -16.97 -18.47 12.51
CA THR A 75 -15.95 -18.35 13.55
C THR A 75 -16.55 -18.62 14.94
N GLY A 76 -15.77 -19.21 15.83
CA GLY A 76 -16.22 -19.60 17.17
C GLY A 76 -16.39 -18.46 18.17
N GLY A 77 -16.43 -17.20 17.71
CA GLY A 77 -16.60 -16.05 18.59
C GLY A 77 -16.75 -14.73 17.84
N THR A 78 -16.86 -13.65 18.60
CA THR A 78 -17.01 -12.29 18.07
C THR A 78 -15.73 -11.83 17.37
N ILE A 79 -15.86 -11.40 16.13
CA ILE A 79 -14.79 -10.77 15.37
C ILE A 79 -14.78 -9.29 15.72
N GLY A 80 -13.82 -8.87 16.52
CA GLY A 80 -13.66 -7.48 16.95
C GLY A 80 -12.80 -6.65 16.01
N THR A 81 -12.72 -5.34 16.27
CA THR A 81 -11.92 -4.38 15.48
C THR A 81 -10.40 -4.62 15.57
N THR A 82 -9.96 -5.48 16.47
CA THR A 82 -8.55 -5.92 16.55
C THR A 82 -8.16 -6.98 15.53
N PHE A 83 -9.15 -7.54 14.82
CA PHE A 83 -8.94 -8.55 13.78
C PHE A 83 -8.70 -7.93 12.41
N GLY A 84 -8.11 -8.71 11.53
CA GLY A 84 -7.94 -8.43 10.12
C GLY A 84 -8.09 -9.69 9.29
N LEU A 85 -8.34 -9.51 8.01
CA LEU A 85 -8.38 -10.56 7.01
C LEU A 85 -7.05 -10.63 6.30
N TYR A 86 -6.50 -11.83 6.19
CA TYR A 86 -5.22 -12.13 5.55
C TYR A 86 -5.44 -13.21 4.50
N VAL A 87 -4.56 -13.31 3.50
CA VAL A 87 -4.52 -14.51 2.67
C VAL A 87 -4.15 -15.70 3.55
N ALA A 88 -4.83 -16.84 3.39
CA ALA A 88 -4.61 -18.02 4.22
C ALA A 88 -3.11 -18.39 4.27
N GLY A 89 -2.59 -18.54 5.48
CA GLY A 89 -1.18 -18.87 5.75
C GLY A 89 -0.16 -17.77 5.44
N ASN A 90 -0.57 -16.57 5.02
CA ASN A 90 0.35 -15.54 4.52
C ASN A 90 0.63 -14.38 5.50
N ARG A 91 0.16 -14.48 6.75
CA ARG A 91 0.44 -13.43 7.72
C ARG A 91 1.94 -13.31 8.00
N SER A 92 2.47 -12.08 7.83
CA SER A 92 3.91 -11.76 7.98
C SER A 92 4.86 -12.54 7.06
N ASN A 93 4.34 -13.09 5.96
CA ASN A 93 5.10 -13.82 4.94
C ASN A 93 5.09 -13.09 3.60
N GLU A 94 4.59 -11.87 3.54
CA GLU A 94 4.67 -11.04 2.33
C GLU A 94 5.97 -10.24 2.31
N MET A 95 6.35 -9.81 1.11
CA MET A 95 7.51 -8.93 0.96
C MET A 95 7.24 -7.56 1.59
N ASP A 96 8.28 -6.96 2.12
CA ASP A 96 8.25 -5.59 2.62
C ASP A 96 8.06 -4.61 1.46
N GLY A 97 6.99 -3.85 1.52
CA GLY A 97 6.71 -2.78 0.58
C GLY A 97 7.10 -1.41 1.12
N LEU A 98 6.78 -0.37 0.36
CA LEU A 98 7.14 1.02 0.68
C LEU A 98 6.68 1.45 2.07
N ARG A 99 5.50 1.00 2.51
CA ARG A 99 4.96 1.36 3.82
C ARG A 99 5.80 0.84 4.98
N ASN A 100 6.42 -0.34 4.85
CA ASN A 100 7.35 -0.85 5.84
C ASN A 100 8.74 -0.20 5.69
N ILE A 101 9.21 -0.05 4.47
CA ILE A 101 10.52 0.56 4.18
C ILE A 101 10.60 1.98 4.72
N VAL A 102 9.53 2.78 4.58
CA VAL A 102 9.47 4.19 5.04
C VAL A 102 9.01 4.30 6.50
N SER A 103 8.86 3.20 7.22
CA SER A 103 8.46 3.21 8.64
C SER A 103 9.59 3.72 9.55
N THR A 104 9.21 4.37 10.66
CA THR A 104 10.12 4.81 11.72
C THR A 104 10.39 3.74 12.77
N SER A 105 9.85 2.54 12.62
CA SER A 105 9.96 1.44 13.61
C SER A 105 10.06 0.07 12.95
N ARG A 106 10.74 0.01 11.81
CA ARG A 106 10.93 -1.26 11.10
C ARG A 106 12.10 -2.07 11.65
N THR A 107 12.00 -3.37 11.50
CA THR A 107 13.15 -4.27 11.66
C THR A 107 13.47 -4.87 10.30
N LEU A 108 14.65 -4.61 9.78
CA LEU A 108 15.16 -5.15 8.52
C LEU A 108 16.57 -5.70 8.76
N HIS A 109 16.85 -6.89 8.26
CA HIS A 109 18.13 -7.58 8.49
C HIS A 109 18.54 -7.63 9.99
N SER A 110 17.57 -7.84 10.88
CA SER A 110 17.74 -7.85 12.34
C SER A 110 18.13 -6.50 12.96
N ILE A 111 18.13 -5.42 12.20
CA ILE A 111 18.36 -4.06 12.69
C ILE A 111 16.99 -3.39 12.90
N ASN A 112 16.71 -3.03 14.16
CA ASN A 112 15.51 -2.30 14.51
C ASN A 112 15.81 -0.79 14.47
N SER A 113 15.10 -0.05 13.62
CA SER A 113 15.31 1.38 13.44
C SER A 113 14.87 2.22 14.63
N ALA A 114 13.98 1.71 15.50
CA ALA A 114 13.56 2.40 16.71
C ALA A 114 14.59 2.29 17.86
N THR A 115 15.64 1.49 17.70
CA THR A 115 16.71 1.38 18.71
C THR A 115 17.65 2.57 18.59
N ALA A 116 17.99 3.18 19.73
CA ALA A 116 18.95 4.29 19.78
C ALA A 116 20.28 3.93 19.10
N GLY A 117 20.76 4.80 18.23
CA GLY A 117 21.95 4.58 17.41
C GLY A 117 21.65 4.02 16.00
N ASN A 118 20.41 3.62 15.74
CA ASN A 118 19.97 3.12 14.45
C ASN A 118 19.08 4.13 13.70
N GLU A 119 19.05 5.37 14.12
CA GLU A 119 18.19 6.43 13.54
C GLU A 119 18.47 6.67 12.06
N PHE A 120 19.68 6.39 11.59
CA PHE A 120 20.04 6.45 10.16
C PHE A 120 19.24 5.48 9.29
N TRP A 121 18.62 4.47 9.93
CA TRP A 121 17.82 3.45 9.29
C TRP A 121 16.33 3.80 9.26
N ASN A 122 15.93 4.93 9.86
CA ASN A 122 14.55 5.42 9.85
C ASN A 122 14.14 5.91 8.47
N GLY A 123 12.90 5.60 8.09
CA GLY A 123 12.26 6.31 7.00
C GLY A 123 11.82 7.71 7.42
N ASN A 124 11.82 8.65 6.51
CA ASN A 124 11.26 9.98 6.73
C ASN A 124 9.74 9.91 6.65
N VAL A 125 9.08 10.06 7.79
CA VAL A 125 7.62 10.05 7.88
C VAL A 125 7.16 11.37 8.47
N ARG A 126 6.38 12.12 7.69
CA ARG A 126 5.79 13.38 8.13
C ARG A 126 4.28 13.24 8.22
N SER A 127 3.72 13.55 9.36
CA SER A 127 2.26 13.62 9.54
C SER A 127 1.79 15.05 9.29
N VAL A 128 0.79 15.21 8.44
CA VAL A 128 0.14 16.49 8.19
C VAL A 128 -0.76 16.92 9.37
N GLY A 129 -0.92 16.01 10.33
CA GLY A 129 -1.78 16.17 11.50
C GLY A 129 -3.23 15.77 11.23
N THR A 130 -3.94 15.50 12.30
CA THR A 130 -5.39 15.31 12.30
C THR A 130 -6.03 16.53 12.94
N GLN A 131 -6.71 17.32 12.15
CA GLN A 131 -7.58 18.35 12.70
C GLN A 131 -8.94 17.71 13.01
N ALA A 132 -9.39 17.78 14.25
CA ALA A 132 -10.66 17.18 14.67
C ALA A 132 -11.80 17.62 13.74
N GLY A 133 -12.40 16.67 13.02
CA GLY A 133 -13.53 16.90 12.12
C GLY A 133 -13.22 17.46 10.74
N SER A 134 -11.96 17.62 10.35
CA SER A 134 -11.56 18.07 9.01
C SER A 134 -10.40 17.25 8.47
N GLU A 135 -10.53 16.79 7.23
CA GLU A 135 -9.40 16.24 6.48
C GLU A 135 -8.39 17.38 6.24
N VAL A 136 -7.15 17.19 6.67
CA VAL A 136 -6.09 18.14 6.36
C VAL A 136 -5.79 18.03 4.87
N VAL A 137 -5.95 19.13 4.16
CA VAL A 137 -5.67 19.16 2.73
C VAL A 137 -4.16 19.15 2.52
N ALA A 138 -3.65 18.14 1.83
CA ALA A 138 -2.27 18.14 1.36
C ALA A 138 -2.13 19.25 0.29
N GLY A 139 -1.57 20.39 0.67
CA GLY A 139 -1.23 21.48 -0.23
C GLY A 139 0.16 21.35 -0.81
N GLU A 140 0.53 22.22 -1.73
CA GLU A 140 1.85 22.26 -2.36
C GLU A 140 2.99 22.29 -1.34
N SER A 141 2.84 23.11 -0.28
CA SER A 141 3.83 23.20 0.79
C SER A 141 4.11 21.90 1.53
N GLN A 142 3.15 20.99 1.59
CA GLN A 142 3.35 19.68 2.21
C GLN A 142 4.19 18.75 1.33
N PHE A 143 4.00 18.84 0.02
CA PHE A 143 4.83 18.10 -0.95
C PHE A 143 6.26 18.63 -0.97
N GLU A 144 6.43 19.95 -0.89
CA GLU A 144 7.72 20.59 -0.79
C GLU A 144 8.49 20.16 0.48
N LEU A 145 7.83 20.20 1.64
CA LEU A 145 8.41 19.74 2.90
C LEU A 145 8.87 18.29 2.88
N ILE A 146 8.10 17.39 2.22
CA ILE A 146 8.51 15.98 2.09
C ILE A 146 9.74 15.87 1.16
N SER A 147 9.78 16.66 0.10
CA SER A 147 10.93 16.71 -0.82
C SER A 147 12.18 17.22 -0.11
N ASP A 148 12.05 18.25 0.71
CA ASP A 148 13.16 18.79 1.51
C ASP A 148 13.69 17.73 2.48
N ASP A 149 12.81 16.95 3.13
CA ASP A 149 13.21 15.87 4.03
C ASP A 149 14.02 14.79 3.28
N VAL A 150 13.65 14.46 2.04
CA VAL A 150 14.42 13.52 1.20
C VAL A 150 15.81 14.07 0.90
N GLY A 151 15.90 15.36 0.54
CA GLY A 151 17.18 16.02 0.26
C GLY A 151 18.08 16.13 1.49
N MET A 152 17.51 16.54 2.63
CA MET A 152 18.27 16.76 3.87
C MET A 152 18.79 15.48 4.51
N THR A 153 18.02 14.41 4.48
CA THR A 153 18.35 13.18 5.21
C THR A 153 19.05 12.15 4.33
N GLY A 154 18.59 12.00 3.08
CA GLY A 154 19.06 10.97 2.15
C GLY A 154 20.06 11.47 1.12
N GLN A 155 20.30 12.78 1.03
CA GLN A 155 21.03 13.41 -0.07
C GLN A 155 20.48 12.99 -1.45
N GLY A 156 19.22 12.57 -1.48
CA GLY A 156 18.49 12.17 -2.67
C GLY A 156 17.71 13.34 -3.27
N GLU A 157 17.19 13.12 -4.46
CA GLU A 157 16.34 14.07 -5.17
C GLU A 157 14.99 13.43 -5.43
N THR A 158 13.90 14.06 -5.00
CA THR A 158 12.57 13.54 -5.25
C THR A 158 12.29 13.58 -6.75
N SER A 159 12.14 12.42 -7.38
CA SER A 159 11.85 12.30 -8.81
C SER A 159 10.38 12.04 -9.09
N VAL A 160 9.61 11.55 -8.11
CA VAL A 160 8.19 11.25 -8.29
C VAL A 160 7.45 11.26 -6.96
N TYR A 161 6.21 11.77 -6.97
CA TYR A 161 5.25 11.57 -5.90
C TYR A 161 4.24 10.50 -6.32
N ILE A 162 4.01 9.50 -5.47
CA ILE A 162 2.99 8.48 -5.69
C ILE A 162 1.89 8.64 -4.65
N THR A 163 0.65 8.72 -5.11
CA THR A 163 -0.50 8.92 -4.24
C THR A 163 -1.79 8.37 -4.85
N THR A 164 -2.90 8.54 -4.14
CA THR A 164 -4.21 8.10 -4.59
C THR A 164 -4.95 9.18 -5.40
N ARG A 165 -5.98 8.75 -6.13
CA ARG A 165 -6.90 9.65 -6.87
C ARG A 165 -7.53 10.71 -5.98
N GLY A 166 -7.83 10.38 -4.71
CA GLY A 166 -8.45 11.30 -3.76
C GLY A 166 -7.54 12.48 -3.44
N ILE A 167 -6.30 12.21 -3.07
CA ILE A 167 -5.30 13.24 -2.73
C ILE A 167 -4.99 14.09 -3.97
N ARG A 168 -4.78 13.46 -5.15
CA ARG A 168 -4.57 14.20 -6.39
C ARG A 168 -5.72 15.15 -6.70
N ARG A 169 -6.98 14.72 -6.52
CA ARG A 169 -8.15 15.57 -6.76
C ARG A 169 -8.15 16.77 -5.83
N ARG A 170 -7.87 16.57 -4.56
CA ARG A 170 -7.75 17.65 -3.56
C ARG A 170 -6.64 18.63 -3.92
N LEU A 171 -5.49 18.11 -4.36
CA LEU A 171 -4.38 18.95 -4.85
C LEU A 171 -4.82 19.78 -6.07
N ALA A 172 -5.51 19.17 -7.02
CA ALA A 172 -6.04 19.87 -8.19
C ALA A 172 -7.05 20.97 -7.80
N ASP A 173 -7.92 20.72 -6.83
CA ASP A 173 -8.88 21.70 -6.31
C ASP A 173 -8.15 22.89 -5.65
N THR A 174 -7.06 22.64 -4.93
CA THR A 174 -6.24 23.70 -4.34
C THR A 174 -5.62 24.59 -5.42
N PHE A 175 -5.07 23.99 -6.48
CA PHE A 175 -4.54 24.74 -7.62
C PHE A 175 -5.63 25.48 -8.43
N GLN A 176 -6.85 24.96 -8.51
CA GLN A 176 -7.95 25.65 -9.20
C GLN A 176 -8.29 26.97 -8.54
N SER A 177 -8.22 27.06 -7.21
CA SER A 177 -8.47 28.31 -6.49
C SER A 177 -7.42 29.39 -6.78
N GLN A 178 -6.22 28.98 -7.23
CA GLN A 178 -5.10 29.85 -7.53
C GLN A 178 -4.95 30.14 -9.05
N LYS A 179 -5.68 29.42 -9.90
CA LYS A 179 -5.63 29.61 -11.35
C LYS A 179 -6.18 30.96 -11.78
N ARG A 180 -5.32 31.93 -11.88
CA ARG A 180 -5.44 33.00 -12.89
C ARG A 180 -4.96 32.38 -14.20
N PHE A 181 -5.84 32.26 -15.19
CA PHE A 181 -5.65 31.81 -16.56
C PHE A 181 -4.21 31.97 -17.10
N THR A 182 -3.32 31.13 -16.75
CA THR A 182 -2.05 30.89 -17.44
C THR A 182 -2.11 29.46 -17.94
N ASN A 183 -1.88 29.28 -19.25
CA ASN A 183 -1.81 27.96 -19.87
C ASN A 183 -0.80 27.11 -19.10
N ALA A 184 -1.31 26.21 -18.25
CA ALA A 184 -0.47 25.20 -17.65
C ALA A 184 -0.19 24.16 -18.76
N ASP A 185 1.01 24.17 -19.28
CA ASP A 185 1.49 23.11 -20.15
C ASP A 185 1.40 21.79 -19.40
N ALA A 186 0.46 20.95 -19.83
CA ALA A 186 0.33 19.61 -19.29
C ALA A 186 1.54 18.79 -19.80
N VAL A 187 2.48 18.54 -18.94
CA VAL A 187 3.60 17.65 -19.25
C VAL A 187 3.06 16.24 -19.46
N LYS A 188 3.26 15.70 -20.65
CA LYS A 188 2.91 14.33 -20.98
C LYS A 188 3.95 13.39 -20.37
N VAL A 189 3.56 12.66 -19.34
CA VAL A 189 4.36 11.55 -18.83
C VAL A 189 4.29 10.39 -19.84
N HIS A 190 5.41 9.70 -20.03
CA HIS A 190 5.48 8.49 -20.87
C HIS A 190 4.35 7.52 -20.48
N GLY A 191 3.42 7.28 -21.39
CA GLY A 191 2.20 6.49 -21.14
C GLY A 191 0.89 7.22 -21.43
N GLY A 192 0.93 8.49 -21.83
CA GLY A 192 -0.28 9.24 -22.27
C GLY A 192 -1.11 9.85 -21.14
N TYR A 193 -0.66 9.80 -19.90
CA TYR A 193 -1.32 10.41 -18.74
C TYR A 193 -0.81 11.83 -18.50
N SER A 194 -1.72 12.79 -18.32
CA SER A 194 -1.36 14.12 -17.83
C SER A 194 -1.08 14.05 -16.32
N ALA A 195 0.15 14.29 -15.90
CA ALA A 195 0.50 14.39 -14.48
C ALA A 195 0.29 15.84 -14.00
N ILE A 196 -0.09 16.01 -12.74
CA ILE A 196 0.04 17.28 -12.04
C ILE A 196 1.51 17.38 -11.65
N MET A 197 2.16 18.50 -12.00
CA MET A 197 3.51 18.81 -11.56
C MET A 197 3.41 19.66 -10.28
N VAL A 198 4.23 19.34 -9.29
CA VAL A 198 4.40 20.13 -8.08
C VAL A 198 5.80 20.68 -8.09
N SER A 199 5.92 21.99 -7.89
CA SER A 199 7.22 22.65 -7.74
C SER A 199 7.83 22.25 -6.41
N SER A 200 9.07 21.81 -6.41
CA SER A 200 9.88 21.56 -5.22
C SER A 200 11.15 22.40 -5.30
N GLY A 201 11.85 22.56 -4.19
CA GLY A 201 13.15 23.24 -4.18
C GLY A 201 14.20 22.61 -5.11
N GLN A 202 13.94 21.39 -5.61
CA GLN A 202 14.80 20.63 -6.51
C GLN A 202 14.29 20.60 -7.96
N GLY A 203 13.11 21.19 -8.26
CA GLY A 203 12.52 21.24 -9.58
C GLY A 203 11.05 20.85 -9.61
N GLU A 204 10.51 20.63 -10.81
CA GLU A 204 9.12 20.18 -11.00
C GLU A 204 9.04 18.66 -10.93
N VAL A 205 8.25 18.15 -9.98
CA VAL A 205 8.11 16.72 -9.70
C VAL A 205 6.70 16.26 -10.06
N PRO A 206 6.54 15.19 -10.89
CA PRO A 206 5.24 14.66 -11.27
C PRO A 206 4.55 13.93 -10.12
N VAL A 207 3.22 14.11 -10.01
CA VAL A 207 2.36 13.35 -9.10
C VAL A 207 1.68 12.24 -9.89
N ILE A 208 2.07 11.01 -9.62
CA ILE A 208 1.51 9.80 -10.24
C ILE A 208 0.45 9.19 -9.32
N ILE A 209 -0.58 8.61 -9.95
CA ILE A 209 -1.66 7.93 -9.24
C ILE A 209 -1.40 6.42 -9.27
N ASP A 210 -1.52 5.79 -8.12
CA ASP A 210 -1.66 4.36 -8.00
C ASP A 210 -2.85 4.04 -7.09
N ASP A 211 -3.76 3.20 -7.57
CA ASP A 211 -4.97 2.84 -6.84
C ASP A 211 -4.68 1.90 -5.66
N ASP A 212 -3.53 1.24 -5.66
CA ASP A 212 -3.04 0.39 -4.57
C ASP A 212 -2.32 1.18 -3.47
N CYS A 213 -2.01 2.45 -3.72
CA CYS A 213 -1.44 3.33 -2.70
C CYS A 213 -2.44 3.51 -1.53
N PRO A 214 -2.00 3.46 -0.26
CA PRO A 214 -2.86 3.71 0.89
C PRO A 214 -3.53 5.09 0.80
N LYS A 215 -4.84 5.15 1.09
CA LYS A 215 -5.70 6.31 0.82
C LYS A 215 -5.26 7.63 1.47
N THR A 216 -4.47 7.56 2.52
CA THR A 216 -4.02 8.71 3.30
C THR A 216 -2.54 9.04 3.11
N ASN A 217 -1.85 8.34 2.21
CA ASN A 217 -0.41 8.44 2.08
C ASN A 217 0.00 9.10 0.76
N VAL A 218 1.11 9.85 0.84
CA VAL A 218 1.88 10.34 -0.30
C VAL A 218 3.30 9.82 -0.11
N PHE A 219 3.85 9.16 -1.12
CA PHE A 219 5.24 8.72 -1.13
C PHE A 219 6.04 9.63 -2.05
N ALA A 220 7.08 10.25 -1.54
CA ALA A 220 8.11 10.95 -2.32
C ALA A 220 9.27 9.98 -2.52
N ILE A 221 9.61 9.70 -3.75
CA ILE A 221 10.57 8.65 -4.10
C ILE A 221 11.65 9.22 -5.00
N ASP A 222 12.88 8.92 -4.65
CA ASP A 222 14.02 9.03 -5.56
C ASP A 222 14.14 7.72 -6.35
N THR A 223 13.77 7.75 -7.62
CA THR A 223 13.83 6.56 -8.47
C THR A 223 15.25 6.10 -8.76
N SER A 224 16.24 6.98 -8.61
CA SER A 224 17.66 6.64 -8.79
C SER A 224 18.18 5.72 -7.69
N ALA A 225 17.58 5.82 -6.49
CA ALA A 225 17.89 4.96 -5.33
C ALA A 225 17.25 3.57 -5.42
N LEU A 226 16.24 3.39 -6.27
CA LEU A 226 15.60 2.09 -6.45
C LEU A 226 16.39 1.23 -7.43
N ARG A 227 16.71 0.02 -6.99
CA ARG A 227 17.44 -0.97 -7.80
C ARG A 227 16.64 -2.26 -7.89
N TRP A 228 16.45 -2.75 -9.09
CA TRP A 228 15.90 -4.08 -9.35
C TRP A 228 17.02 -5.09 -9.49
N PHE A 229 17.07 -6.05 -8.56
CA PHE A 229 18.03 -7.14 -8.64
C PHE A 229 17.27 -8.42 -9.01
N GLN A 230 17.69 -9.05 -10.09
CA GLN A 230 17.09 -10.27 -10.60
C GLN A 230 18.19 -11.26 -10.96
N LEU A 231 18.11 -12.47 -10.38
CA LEU A 231 19.10 -13.52 -10.66
C LEU A 231 18.96 -14.05 -12.08
N ALA A 232 17.72 -14.27 -12.49
CA ALA A 232 17.38 -14.68 -13.85
C ALA A 232 16.03 -14.05 -14.25
N PRO A 233 15.86 -13.59 -15.49
CA PRO A 233 14.57 -13.10 -15.95
C PRO A 233 13.55 -14.24 -15.94
N PRO A 234 12.25 -13.95 -15.74
CA PRO A 234 11.21 -14.94 -15.97
C PRO A 234 11.30 -15.46 -17.40
N GLY A 235 11.35 -16.76 -17.55
CA GLY A 235 11.44 -17.41 -18.85
C GLY A 235 10.83 -18.80 -18.79
N TRP A 236 10.51 -19.34 -19.94
CA TRP A 236 10.08 -20.72 -20.03
C TRP A 236 11.26 -21.65 -19.75
N MET A 237 11.01 -22.76 -19.09
CA MET A 237 12.03 -23.80 -18.95
C MET A 237 12.33 -24.38 -20.32
N GLU A 238 13.53 -24.14 -20.82
CA GLU A 238 14.03 -24.66 -22.07
C GLU A 238 15.04 -25.76 -21.79
N ARG A 239 15.12 -26.75 -22.70
CA ARG A 239 16.20 -27.73 -22.72
C ARG A 239 17.44 -27.08 -23.31
N ASP A 240 18.60 -27.70 -23.09
CA ASP A 240 19.89 -27.28 -23.67
C ASP A 240 19.88 -27.20 -25.20
N ASP A 241 18.92 -27.86 -25.84
CA ASP A 241 18.70 -27.85 -27.29
C ASP A 241 17.69 -26.77 -27.77
N GLY A 242 17.22 -25.91 -26.87
CA GLY A 242 16.23 -24.87 -27.15
C GLY A 242 14.78 -25.36 -27.21
N GLY A 243 14.55 -26.62 -26.92
CA GLY A 243 13.18 -27.18 -26.87
C GLY A 243 12.46 -26.86 -25.56
N ILE A 244 11.17 -26.55 -25.65
CA ILE A 244 10.30 -26.37 -24.46
C ILE A 244 10.03 -27.73 -23.83
N PHE A 245 10.11 -27.80 -22.48
CA PHE A 245 9.71 -29.02 -21.78
C PHE A 245 8.21 -29.28 -21.96
N HIS A 246 7.86 -30.37 -22.59
CA HIS A 246 6.51 -30.90 -22.58
C HIS A 246 6.35 -31.89 -21.43
N LEU A 247 5.30 -31.74 -20.65
CA LEU A 247 4.88 -32.80 -19.73
C LEU A 247 4.47 -33.98 -20.62
N LYS A 248 5.20 -35.08 -20.54
CA LYS A 248 4.79 -36.29 -21.21
C LYS A 248 3.66 -36.90 -20.39
N ASP A 249 2.45 -36.94 -20.96
CA ASP A 249 1.36 -37.70 -20.36
C ASP A 249 1.85 -39.10 -20.06
N GLY A 250 1.78 -39.50 -18.80
CA GLY A 250 2.13 -40.81 -18.37
C GLY A 250 1.15 -41.82 -18.95
N SER A 251 1.61 -42.57 -19.95
CA SER A 251 0.99 -43.83 -20.35
C SER A 251 1.55 -44.96 -19.52
#